data_de8577456f4fe1d3ccb435ee18801430
#
_entry.id   de8577456f4fe1d3ccb435ee18801430
#
_cell.length_a   1.000
_cell.length_b   1.000
_cell.length_c   1.000
_cell.angle_alpha   90.00
_cell.angle_beta   90.00
_cell.angle_gamma   90.00
#
_symmetry.space_group_name_H-M   'P 1'
#
loop_
_entity.id
_entity.type
_entity.pdbx_description
1 polymer ?
#
loop_
_entity_poly.entity_id
_entity_poly.type
_entity_poly.pdbx_seq_one_letter_code
_entity_poly.pdbx_strand_id
1 'polypeptide(L)'
;MIDKKFKAVFWDFGGVITSSPFQAFSSFENENNLPKDFIRRINSTNPYENAWAKLESSKISLEEFDKLFALESENLGFKIEGSKILELLQGSVIPEMVKMLEVLKEESFLLACLTNNFNANEDKSALDNNNQ
;
A
#
# COMPACT_ATOMS: atom_id res chain seq x y z
N MET A 1 25.84 11.45 -19.99
CA MET A 1 25.87 10.01 -20.31
C MET A 1 25.94 9.22 -19.01
N ILE A 2 24.95 8.36 -18.79
CA ILE A 2 24.92 7.49 -17.60
C ILE A 2 25.94 6.39 -17.81
N ASP A 3 26.82 6.18 -16.82
CA ASP A 3 27.77 5.06 -16.85
C ASP A 3 26.99 3.73 -16.79
N LYS A 4 27.13 2.89 -17.85
CA LYS A 4 26.42 1.61 -17.97
C LYS A 4 27.12 0.47 -17.22
N LYS A 5 27.60 0.74 -16.02
CA LYS A 5 28.10 -0.29 -15.11
C LYS A 5 27.03 -1.32 -14.74
N PHE A 6 25.77 -0.90 -14.73
CA PHE A 6 24.60 -1.69 -14.42
C PHE A 6 23.74 -1.90 -15.67
N LYS A 7 23.10 -3.06 -15.80
CA LYS A 7 22.23 -3.40 -16.93
C LYS A 7 20.75 -3.26 -16.59
N ALA A 8 20.40 -3.31 -15.32
CA ALA A 8 19.04 -3.29 -14.84
C ALA A 8 18.91 -2.41 -13.60
N VAL A 9 17.71 -1.84 -13.43
CA VAL A 9 17.32 -1.09 -12.24
C VAL A 9 16.03 -1.70 -11.70
N PHE A 10 16.02 -2.05 -10.42
CA PHE A 10 14.85 -2.49 -9.70
C PHE A 10 14.28 -1.34 -8.87
N TRP A 11 12.99 -1.13 -8.99
CA TRP A 11 12.29 -0.05 -8.31
C TRP A 11 11.35 -0.62 -7.26
N ASP A 12 11.34 -0.02 -6.07
CA ASP A 12 10.22 -0.13 -5.16
C ASP A 12 9.06 0.73 -5.70
N PHE A 13 7.84 0.42 -5.30
CA PHE A 13 6.65 1.09 -5.83
C PHE A 13 6.02 2.04 -4.81
N GLY A 14 5.46 1.49 -3.74
CA GLY A 14 4.79 2.26 -2.71
C GLY A 14 5.74 3.22 -1.97
N GLY A 15 5.44 4.51 -1.97
CA GLY A 15 6.28 5.53 -1.34
C GLY A 15 7.52 5.93 -2.13
N VAL A 16 7.74 5.36 -3.30
CA VAL A 16 8.84 5.68 -4.22
C VAL A 16 8.29 6.22 -5.54
N ILE A 17 7.52 5.42 -6.28
CA ILE A 17 6.82 5.86 -7.50
C ILE A 17 5.49 6.51 -7.14
N THR A 18 4.87 6.08 -6.07
CA THR A 18 3.68 6.70 -5.49
C THR A 18 4.01 7.53 -4.26
N SER A 19 3.10 8.45 -3.89
CA SER A 19 3.22 9.26 -2.68
C SER A 19 3.33 8.39 -1.42
N SER A 20 3.96 8.95 -0.38
CA SER A 20 4.16 8.24 0.89
C SER A 20 2.83 7.97 1.60
N PRO A 21 2.52 6.72 1.97
CA PRO A 21 1.34 6.42 2.77
C PRO A 21 1.39 7.07 4.15
N PHE A 22 2.56 7.33 4.71
CA PHE A 22 2.71 7.99 6.01
C PHE A 22 2.23 9.44 5.99
N GLN A 23 2.43 10.16 4.89
CA GLN A 23 1.87 11.51 4.72
C GLN A 23 0.34 11.45 4.65
N ALA A 24 -0.22 10.49 3.92
CA ALA A 24 -1.65 10.29 3.85
C ALA A 24 -2.26 9.96 5.23
N PHE A 25 -1.60 9.13 6.01
CA PHE A 25 -2.01 8.82 7.38
C PHE A 25 -2.00 10.05 8.28
N SER A 26 -0.93 10.85 8.24
CA SER A 26 -0.83 12.07 9.03
C SER A 26 -1.90 13.09 8.67
N SER A 27 -2.17 13.28 7.39
CA SER A 27 -3.25 14.17 6.92
C SER A 27 -4.62 13.68 7.39
N PHE A 28 -4.89 12.39 7.26
CA PHE A 28 -6.13 11.78 7.74
C PHE A 28 -6.34 11.96 9.26
N GLU A 29 -5.27 11.73 10.02
CA GLU A 29 -5.31 11.92 11.48
C GLU A 29 -5.63 13.37 11.85
N ASN A 30 -4.99 14.35 11.19
CA ASN A 30 -5.25 15.76 11.41
C ASN A 30 -6.68 16.16 11.05
N GLU A 31 -7.17 15.72 9.89
CA GLU A 31 -8.51 16.03 9.40
C GLU A 31 -9.61 15.46 10.29
N ASN A 32 -9.36 14.34 10.93
CA ASN A 32 -10.32 13.65 11.80
C ASN A 32 -10.06 13.86 13.30
N ASN A 33 -9.18 14.77 13.66
CA ASN A 33 -8.83 15.07 15.05
C ASN A 33 -8.38 13.83 15.85
N LEU A 34 -7.66 12.95 15.20
CA LEU A 34 -7.07 11.77 15.83
C LEU A 34 -5.74 12.13 16.48
N PRO A 35 -5.30 11.37 17.50
CA PRO A 35 -3.98 11.53 18.05
C PRO A 35 -2.89 11.35 16.98
N LYS A 36 -1.80 12.11 17.12
CA LYS A 36 -0.64 11.96 16.23
C LYS A 36 -0.11 10.53 16.28
N ASP A 37 0.23 9.99 15.10
CA ASP A 37 0.75 8.63 14.93
C ASP A 37 -0.20 7.51 15.42
N PHE A 38 -1.50 7.79 15.46
CA PHE A 38 -2.51 6.84 15.93
C PHE A 38 -2.55 5.58 15.05
N ILE A 39 -2.53 5.73 13.72
CA ILE A 39 -2.51 4.59 12.78
C ILE A 39 -1.25 3.75 12.99
N ARG A 40 -0.10 4.39 13.15
CA ARG A 40 1.16 3.70 13.48
C ARG A 40 1.05 2.91 14.78
N ARG A 41 0.40 3.49 15.79
CA ARG A 41 0.18 2.83 17.07
C ARG A 41 -0.68 1.59 16.93
N ILE A 42 -1.74 1.64 16.11
CA ILE A 42 -2.57 0.46 15.83
C ILE A 42 -1.71 -0.64 15.20
N ASN A 43 -0.95 -0.31 14.17
CA ASN A 43 -0.13 -1.26 13.43
C ASN A 43 1.07 -1.80 14.22
N SER A 44 1.49 -1.12 15.26
CA SER A 44 2.57 -1.57 16.17
C SER A 44 2.08 -2.34 17.40
N THR A 45 0.77 -2.37 17.63
CA THR A 45 0.16 -3.16 18.71
C THR A 45 -0.04 -4.59 18.23
N ASN A 46 0.50 -5.57 18.94
CA ASN A 46 0.53 -6.99 18.53
C ASN A 46 1.05 -7.18 17.08
N PRO A 47 2.28 -6.76 16.78
CA PRO A 47 2.75 -6.59 15.40
C PRO A 47 2.82 -7.87 14.57
N TYR A 48 2.72 -9.04 15.20
CA TYR A 48 2.74 -10.34 14.52
C TYR A 48 1.35 -10.96 14.31
N GLU A 49 0.34 -10.46 15.01
CA GLU A 49 -1.01 -11.04 15.05
C GLU A 49 -2.13 -10.05 14.73
N ASN A 50 -1.80 -8.78 14.49
CA ASN A 50 -2.81 -7.77 14.18
C ASN A 50 -3.36 -7.89 12.74
N ALA A 51 -4.37 -7.09 12.44
CA ALA A 51 -5.01 -7.06 11.12
C ALA A 51 -4.00 -6.82 9.99
N TRP A 52 -3.07 -5.88 10.22
CA TRP A 52 -2.05 -5.53 9.26
C TRP A 52 -1.12 -6.72 8.93
N ALA A 53 -0.60 -7.37 9.96
CA ALA A 53 0.26 -8.55 9.79
C ALA A 53 -0.45 -9.70 9.06
N LYS A 54 -1.74 -9.91 9.36
CA LYS A 54 -2.55 -10.93 8.70
C LYS A 54 -2.83 -10.59 7.24
N LEU A 55 -3.06 -9.33 6.94
CA LEU A 55 -3.25 -8.87 5.56
C LEU A 55 -1.95 -9.05 4.74
N GLU A 56 -0.82 -8.58 5.27
CA GLU A 56 0.49 -8.70 4.60
C GLU A 56 0.89 -10.15 4.32
N SER A 57 0.54 -11.06 5.22
CA SER A 57 0.79 -12.50 5.06
C SER A 57 -0.30 -13.24 4.28
N SER A 58 -1.27 -12.52 3.72
CA SER A 58 -2.40 -13.08 2.96
C SER A 58 -3.25 -14.08 3.74
N LYS A 59 -3.32 -13.93 5.05
CA LYS A 59 -4.12 -14.79 5.95
C LYS A 59 -5.58 -14.37 6.01
N ILE A 60 -5.88 -13.13 5.66
CA ILE A 60 -7.24 -12.58 5.66
C ILE A 60 -7.52 -11.85 4.35
N SER A 61 -8.81 -11.74 4.02
CA SER A 61 -9.29 -10.95 2.89
C SER A 61 -9.30 -9.44 3.21
N LEU A 62 -9.50 -8.62 2.18
CA LEU A 62 -9.67 -7.17 2.37
C LEU A 62 -10.92 -6.85 3.21
N GLU A 63 -11.98 -7.62 3.04
CA GLU A 63 -13.21 -7.47 3.83
C GLU A 63 -12.99 -7.83 5.31
N GLU A 64 -12.25 -8.90 5.57
CA GLU A 64 -11.90 -9.29 6.94
C GLU A 64 -10.95 -8.27 7.58
N PHE A 65 -10.01 -7.71 6.81
CA PHE A 65 -9.14 -6.63 7.26
C PHE A 65 -9.94 -5.39 7.67
N ASP A 66 -10.92 -4.99 6.86
CA ASP A 66 -11.78 -3.84 7.14
C ASP A 66 -12.41 -3.94 8.53
N LYS A 67 -13.01 -5.08 8.83
CA LYS A 67 -13.69 -5.35 10.11
C LYS A 67 -12.71 -5.47 11.28
N LEU A 68 -11.62 -6.21 11.09
CA LEU A 68 -10.64 -6.45 12.13
C LEU A 68 -9.88 -5.18 12.53
N PHE A 69 -9.47 -4.38 11.54
CA PHE A 69 -8.82 -3.10 11.80
C PHE A 69 -9.74 -2.12 12.53
N ALA A 70 -11.03 -2.10 12.17
CA ALA A 70 -12.03 -1.29 12.87
C ALA A 70 -12.12 -1.65 14.36
N LEU A 71 -12.12 -2.95 14.69
CA LEU A 71 -12.14 -3.42 16.08
C LEU A 71 -10.86 -3.03 16.82
N GLU A 72 -9.70 -3.21 16.21
CA GLU A 72 -8.42 -2.86 16.83
C GLU A 72 -8.29 -1.37 17.09
N SER A 73 -8.70 -0.53 16.14
CA SER A 73 -8.71 0.92 16.30
C SER A 73 -9.68 1.39 17.38
N GLU A 74 -10.87 0.81 17.43
CA GLU A 74 -11.87 1.10 18.46
C GLU A 74 -11.36 0.75 19.86
N ASN A 75 -10.68 -0.38 20.01
CA ASN A 75 -10.06 -0.78 21.28
C ASN A 75 -8.98 0.20 21.77
N LEU A 76 -8.36 0.94 20.86
CA LEU A 76 -7.38 1.98 21.19
C LEU A 76 -7.99 3.39 21.33
N GLY A 77 -9.30 3.50 21.18
CA GLY A 77 -10.05 4.71 21.50
C GLY A 77 -10.79 5.40 20.34
N PHE A 78 -10.45 5.12 19.08
CA PHE A 78 -11.06 5.75 17.92
C PHE A 78 -11.26 4.72 16.80
N LYS A 79 -12.50 4.49 16.41
CA LYS A 79 -12.82 3.55 15.34
C LYS A 79 -12.43 4.11 13.98
N ILE A 80 -11.62 3.36 13.25
CA ILE A 80 -11.27 3.62 11.85
C ILE A 80 -11.55 2.35 11.05
N GLU A 81 -12.36 2.46 10.00
CA GLU A 81 -12.59 1.33 9.11
C GLU A 81 -11.34 0.99 8.30
N GLY A 82 -11.02 -0.29 8.18
CA GLY A 82 -9.84 -0.74 7.44
C GLY A 82 -9.87 -0.39 5.97
N SER A 83 -11.05 -0.34 5.36
CA SER A 83 -11.24 0.13 3.98
C SER A 83 -10.69 1.54 3.77
N LYS A 84 -10.81 2.42 4.76
CA LYS A 84 -10.24 3.76 4.70
C LYS A 84 -8.72 3.74 4.67
N ILE A 85 -8.11 2.86 5.45
CA ILE A 85 -6.65 2.68 5.44
C ILE A 85 -6.19 2.17 4.07
N LEU A 86 -6.91 1.24 3.47
CA LEU A 86 -6.60 0.74 2.13
C LEU A 86 -6.67 1.83 1.05
N GLU A 87 -7.65 2.72 1.14
CA GLU A 87 -7.72 3.90 0.26
C GLU A 87 -6.50 4.81 0.42
N LEU A 88 -6.07 5.07 1.65
CA LEU A 88 -4.90 5.91 1.93
C LEU A 88 -3.60 5.31 1.41
N LEU A 89 -3.50 3.98 1.36
CA LEU A 89 -2.34 3.26 0.83
C LEU A 89 -2.19 3.40 -0.69
N GLN A 90 -3.26 3.64 -1.42
CA GLN A 90 -3.20 3.74 -2.89
C GLN A 90 -2.33 4.90 -3.35
N GLY A 91 -2.38 6.04 -2.64
CA GLY A 91 -1.57 7.20 -2.97
C GLY A 91 -1.81 7.74 -4.38
N SER A 92 -0.91 8.58 -4.83
CA SER A 92 -0.87 9.10 -6.19
C SER A 92 0.52 8.96 -6.79
N VAL A 93 0.58 8.75 -8.11
CA VAL A 93 1.84 8.64 -8.84
C VAL A 93 2.62 9.95 -8.79
N ILE A 94 3.92 9.88 -8.56
CA ILE A 94 4.83 11.02 -8.57
C ILE A 94 5.33 11.22 -10.00
N PRO A 95 4.96 12.33 -10.69
CA PRO A 95 5.30 12.52 -12.11
C PRO A 95 6.82 12.53 -12.38
N GLU A 96 7.62 13.08 -11.47
CA GLU A 96 9.07 13.16 -11.59
C GLU A 96 9.71 11.76 -11.58
N MET A 97 9.13 10.82 -10.83
CA MET A 97 9.60 9.44 -10.79
C MET A 97 9.27 8.71 -12.09
N VAL A 98 8.11 8.96 -12.68
CA VAL A 98 7.75 8.41 -14.00
C VAL A 98 8.71 8.92 -15.07
N LYS A 99 9.04 10.20 -15.06
CA LYS A 99 10.03 10.78 -15.98
C LYS A 99 11.41 10.14 -15.83
N MET A 100 11.83 9.87 -14.60
CA MET A 100 13.10 9.18 -14.35
C MET A 100 13.10 7.77 -14.94
N LEU A 101 11.99 7.03 -14.82
CA LEU A 101 11.85 5.71 -15.44
C LEU A 101 11.93 5.78 -16.96
N GLU A 102 11.32 6.79 -17.58
CA GLU A 102 11.38 7.01 -19.01
C GLU A 102 12.83 7.28 -19.48
N VAL A 103 13.57 8.11 -18.75
CA VAL A 103 14.98 8.39 -19.03
C VAL A 103 15.82 7.12 -18.94
N LEU A 104 15.64 6.32 -17.91
CA LEU A 104 16.37 5.05 -17.75
C LEU A 104 16.05 4.07 -18.87
N LYS A 105 14.80 4.01 -19.32
CA LYS A 105 14.40 3.18 -20.45
C LYS A 105 15.05 3.63 -21.76
N GLU A 106 15.09 4.94 -22.01
CA GLU A 106 15.76 5.53 -23.18
C GLU A 106 17.28 5.25 -23.18
N GLU A 107 17.90 5.21 -22.00
CA GLU A 107 19.31 4.83 -21.82
C GLU A 107 19.54 3.31 -21.85
N SER A 108 18.55 2.54 -22.27
CA SER A 108 18.62 1.09 -22.48
C SER A 108 18.81 0.25 -21.20
N PHE A 109 18.40 0.76 -20.05
CA PHE A 109 18.30 -0.06 -18.84
C PHE A 109 17.07 -0.97 -18.88
N LEU A 110 17.23 -2.18 -18.39
CA LEU A 110 16.10 -3.04 -18.05
C LEU A 110 15.49 -2.55 -16.75
N LEU A 111 14.17 -2.39 -16.73
CA LEU A 111 13.45 -1.90 -15.56
C LEU A 111 12.55 -2.99 -15.01
N ALA A 112 12.55 -3.17 -13.70
CA ALA A 112 11.65 -4.07 -13.00
C ALA A 112 11.18 -3.42 -11.71
N CYS A 113 9.93 -3.71 -11.32
CA CYS A 113 9.36 -3.27 -10.07
C CYS A 113 9.35 -4.42 -9.07
N LEU A 114 9.86 -4.18 -7.88
CA LEU A 114 9.75 -5.06 -6.73
C LEU A 114 8.71 -4.45 -5.78
N THR A 115 7.59 -5.12 -5.62
CA THR A 115 6.49 -4.63 -4.78
C THR A 115 5.87 -5.76 -3.98
N ASN A 116 5.42 -5.44 -2.77
CA ASN A 116 4.59 -6.31 -1.97
C ASN A 116 3.12 -5.99 -2.26
N ASN A 117 2.43 -6.92 -2.89
CA ASN A 117 1.00 -6.82 -3.14
C ASN A 117 0.23 -7.69 -2.16
N PHE A 118 -0.88 -7.16 -1.68
CA PHE A 118 -1.87 -8.01 -1.02
C PHE A 118 -2.53 -8.88 -2.07
N ASN A 119 -2.73 -10.16 -1.76
CA ASN A 119 -3.63 -10.99 -2.54
C ASN A 119 -5.06 -10.50 -2.27
N ALA A 120 -5.50 -9.49 -3.03
CA ALA A 120 -6.91 -9.34 -3.24
C ALA A 120 -7.36 -10.64 -3.90
N ASN A 121 -8.15 -11.45 -3.22
CA ASN A 121 -8.91 -12.48 -3.88
C ASN A 121 -9.80 -11.73 -4.86
N GLU A 122 -9.32 -11.58 -6.09
CA GLU A 122 -10.19 -11.23 -7.19
C GLU A 122 -11.30 -12.28 -7.16
N ASP A 123 -12.53 -11.80 -7.04
CA ASP A 123 -13.69 -12.63 -7.28
C ASP A 123 -13.54 -13.23 -8.66
N LYS A 124 -12.99 -14.43 -8.74
CA LYS A 124 -12.90 -15.20 -9.98
C LYS A 124 -14.27 -15.49 -10.60
N SER A 125 -15.35 -15.09 -9.91
CA SER A 125 -16.72 -15.24 -10.37
C SER A 125 -17.11 -14.28 -11.51
N ALA A 126 -16.35 -13.22 -11.77
CA ALA A 126 -16.66 -12.26 -12.82
C ALA A 126 -16.06 -12.57 -14.18
N LEU A 127 -15.09 -13.49 -14.25
CA LEU A 127 -14.40 -13.82 -15.51
C LEU A 127 -14.92 -15.09 -16.21
N ASP A 128 -15.69 -15.92 -15.56
CA ASP A 128 -16.23 -17.15 -16.13
C ASP A 128 -17.58 -16.99 -16.89
N ASN A 129 -18.16 -15.79 -16.90
CA ASN A 129 -19.46 -15.56 -17.54
C ASN A 129 -19.38 -15.01 -18.99
N ASN A 130 -18.19 -14.91 -19.58
CA ASN A 130 -18.05 -14.43 -20.98
C ASN A 130 -17.58 -15.50 -21.97
N ASN A 131 -17.61 -16.78 -21.62
CA ASN A 131 -17.33 -17.89 -22.53
C ASN A 131 -18.42 -18.95 -22.47
N GLN A 132 -19.63 -18.54 -22.80
CA GLN A 132 -20.66 -19.47 -23.31
C GLN A 132 -21.36 -18.85 -24.49
#